data_11d846cefd0fb57a92d3818772eaf8c3
#
_entry.id   11d846cefd0fb57a92d3818772eaf8c3
#
_cell.length_a   1.000
_cell.length_b   1.000
_cell.length_c   1.000
_cell.angle_alpha   90.00
_cell.angle_beta   90.00
_cell.angle_gamma   90.00
#
_symmetry.space_group_name_H-M   'P 1'
#
loop_
_entity.id
_entity.type
_entity.pdbx_description
1 polymer ?
#
loop_
_entity_poly.entity_id
_entity_poly.type
_entity_poly.pdbx_seq_one_letter_code
_entity_poly.pdbx_strand_id
1 'polypeptide(L)'
;MTPLPDSHLHAFYTEQLFDRILPFWMRHGVDRTHGGFYTCFTNRGDRRLFPHKFTWSQGRFVWMLARLVRNFAGRRPQAEVQRFREAAVAGARFLADH
;
A
#
# COMPACT_ATOMS: atom_id res chain seq x y z
N MET A 1 -2.92 0.92 -34.19
CA MET A 1 -2.07 1.25 -33.04
C MET A 1 -1.21 0.04 -32.69
N THR A 2 0.07 0.23 -32.56
CA THR A 2 0.99 -0.85 -32.20
C THR A 2 0.95 -1.04 -30.67
N PRO A 3 0.74 -2.27 -30.16
CA PRO A 3 0.79 -2.49 -28.71
C PRO A 3 2.17 -2.18 -28.15
N LEU A 4 2.22 -1.71 -26.91
CA LEU A 4 3.49 -1.50 -26.21
C LEU A 4 4.13 -2.87 -25.90
N PRO A 5 5.48 -2.97 -25.98
CA PRO A 5 6.16 -4.18 -25.56
C PRO A 5 5.91 -4.50 -24.07
N ASP A 6 5.93 -5.78 -23.70
CA ASP A 6 5.73 -6.21 -22.32
C ASP A 6 6.73 -5.56 -21.37
N SER A 7 7.98 -5.37 -21.81
CA SER A 7 9.00 -4.68 -21.01
C SER A 7 8.60 -3.23 -20.69
N HIS A 8 7.95 -2.56 -21.65
CA HIS A 8 7.46 -1.19 -21.47
C HIS A 8 6.31 -1.15 -20.46
N LEU A 9 5.37 -2.09 -20.55
CA LEU A 9 4.26 -2.18 -19.60
C LEU A 9 4.76 -2.51 -18.19
N HIS A 10 5.70 -3.44 -18.08
CA HIS A 10 6.29 -3.78 -16.79
C HIS A 10 6.94 -2.56 -16.15
N ALA A 11 7.76 -1.81 -16.89
CA ALA A 11 8.43 -0.61 -16.39
C ALA A 11 7.41 0.45 -15.98
N PHE A 12 6.39 0.68 -16.81
CA PHE A 12 5.34 1.66 -16.53
C PHE A 12 4.59 1.33 -15.24
N TYR A 13 4.12 0.10 -15.08
CA TYR A 13 3.36 -0.28 -13.88
C TYR A 13 4.22 -0.33 -12.63
N THR A 14 5.48 -0.74 -12.77
CA THR A 14 6.42 -0.72 -11.64
C THR A 14 6.65 0.71 -11.15
N GLU A 15 6.86 1.64 -12.07
CA GLU A 15 7.01 3.06 -11.73
C GLU A 15 5.75 3.62 -11.07
N GLN A 16 4.58 3.36 -11.64
CA GLN A 16 3.32 3.84 -11.07
C GLN A 16 3.12 3.31 -9.65
N LEU A 17 3.38 2.04 -9.42
CA LEU A 17 3.18 1.41 -8.12
C LEU A 17 4.16 1.96 -7.09
N PHE A 18 5.46 1.90 -7.36
CA PHE A 18 6.50 2.19 -6.36
C PHE A 18 6.84 3.67 -6.23
N ASP A 19 6.67 4.46 -7.28
CA ASP A 19 7.05 5.87 -7.25
C ASP A 19 5.88 6.82 -7.03
N ARG A 20 4.63 6.35 -7.25
CA ARG A 20 3.45 7.21 -7.15
C ARG A 20 2.38 6.70 -6.20
N ILE A 21 1.93 5.46 -6.36
CA ILE A 21 0.79 4.93 -5.60
C ILE A 21 1.20 4.59 -4.17
N LEU A 22 2.20 3.74 -4.01
CA LEU A 22 2.63 3.28 -2.68
C LEU A 22 3.16 4.40 -1.79
N PRO A 23 3.95 5.37 -2.28
CA PRO A 23 4.38 6.47 -1.42
C PRO A 23 3.23 7.24 -0.80
N PHE A 24 2.17 7.50 -1.57
CA PHE A 24 0.97 8.16 -1.04
C PHE A 24 0.35 7.34 0.10
N TRP A 25 0.09 6.06 -0.14
CA TRP A 25 -0.60 5.22 0.84
C TRP A 25 0.26 4.93 2.07
N MET A 26 1.56 4.75 1.90
CA MET A 26 2.46 4.54 3.03
C MET A 26 2.57 5.80 3.89
N ARG A 27 2.49 6.98 3.27
CA ARG A 27 2.58 8.24 4.00
C ARG A 27 1.25 8.64 4.65
N HIS A 28 0.15 8.53 3.93
CA HIS A 28 -1.15 9.07 4.35
C HIS A 28 -2.15 7.99 4.77
N GLY A 29 -2.04 6.79 4.25
CA GLY A 29 -2.98 5.70 4.55
C GLY A 29 -2.67 4.97 5.83
N VAL A 30 -1.40 4.76 6.16
CA VAL A 30 -1.01 4.01 7.36
C VAL A 30 -1.23 4.88 8.60
N ASP A 31 -2.07 4.39 9.52
CA ASP A 31 -2.29 5.06 10.81
C ASP A 31 -1.30 4.53 11.83
N ARG A 32 -0.24 5.28 12.07
CA ARG A 32 0.84 4.88 12.98
C ARG A 32 0.50 5.12 14.45
N THR A 33 -0.58 5.84 14.70
CA THR A 33 -1.02 6.16 16.06
C THR A 33 -1.97 5.11 16.62
N HIS A 34 -3.00 4.73 15.81
CA HIS A 34 -4.08 3.85 16.26
C HIS A 34 -4.06 2.48 15.59
N GLY A 35 -3.20 2.29 14.59
CA GLY A 35 -3.17 1.06 13.78
C GLY A 35 -4.19 1.07 12.66
N GLY A 36 -4.05 0.14 11.71
CA GLY A 36 -4.91 0.07 10.55
C GLY A 36 -4.60 1.14 9.51
N PHE A 37 -5.54 1.32 8.59
CA PHE A 37 -5.32 2.18 7.42
C PHE A 37 -6.51 3.10 7.19
N TYR A 38 -6.21 4.36 6.85
CA TYR A 38 -7.21 5.28 6.32
C TYR A 38 -7.35 5.02 4.82
N THR A 39 -8.58 4.92 4.33
CA THR A 39 -8.84 4.56 2.93
C THR A 39 -9.74 5.55 2.20
N CYS A 40 -10.16 6.63 2.86
CA CYS A 40 -11.09 7.58 2.26
C CYS A 40 -10.49 8.98 2.18
N PHE A 41 -10.17 9.39 0.96
CA PHE A 41 -9.54 10.67 0.65
C PHE A 41 -10.28 11.35 -0.50
N THR A 42 -10.04 12.66 -0.67
CA THR A 42 -10.50 13.36 -1.87
C THR A 42 -9.81 12.78 -3.11
N ASN A 43 -10.37 13.04 -4.29
CA ASN A 43 -9.80 12.54 -5.55
C ASN A 43 -8.36 13.00 -5.78
N ARG A 44 -7.97 14.15 -5.24
CA ARG A 44 -6.61 14.65 -5.32
C ARG A 44 -5.70 14.12 -4.22
N GLY A 45 -6.27 13.45 -3.22
CA GLY A 45 -5.51 12.92 -2.09
C GLY A 45 -5.05 14.00 -1.11
N ASP A 46 -5.55 15.23 -1.22
CA ASP A 46 -5.10 16.35 -0.39
C ASP A 46 -5.82 16.44 0.96
N ARG A 47 -6.89 15.67 1.14
CA ARG A 47 -7.65 15.70 2.39
C ARG A 47 -8.30 14.34 2.65
N ARG A 48 -8.16 13.86 3.90
CA ARG A 48 -8.89 12.70 4.37
C ARG A 48 -10.34 13.11 4.63
N LEU A 49 -11.31 12.34 4.06
CA LEU A 49 -12.72 12.65 4.18
C LEU A 49 -13.31 12.19 5.51
N PHE A 50 -13.00 10.97 5.95
CA PHE A 50 -13.44 10.49 7.26
C PHE A 50 -12.50 9.38 7.75
N PRO A 51 -12.51 9.12 9.09
CA PRO A 51 -11.53 8.19 9.70
C PRO A 51 -12.03 6.76 9.81
N HIS A 52 -13.18 6.41 9.23
CA HIS A 52 -13.74 5.06 9.35
C HIS A 52 -12.84 4.01 8.69
N LYS A 53 -12.68 2.88 9.36
CA LYS A 53 -11.84 1.78 8.92
C LYS A 53 -12.67 0.52 8.78
N PHE A 54 -13.16 0.27 7.56
CA PHE A 54 -14.01 -0.88 7.28
C PHE A 54 -13.17 -2.15 7.24
N THR A 55 -13.67 -3.21 7.86
CA THR A 55 -12.94 -4.47 8.02
C THR A 55 -12.41 -5.02 6.69
N TRP A 56 -13.24 -5.05 5.66
CA TRP A 56 -12.80 -5.61 4.38
C TRP A 56 -11.70 -4.77 3.72
N SER A 57 -11.73 -3.46 3.86
CA SER A 57 -10.68 -2.57 3.33
C SER A 57 -9.36 -2.79 4.06
N GLN A 58 -9.42 -2.97 5.38
CA GLN A 58 -8.26 -3.23 6.20
C GLN A 58 -7.61 -4.56 5.80
N GLY A 59 -8.42 -5.60 5.67
CA GLY A 59 -7.94 -6.93 5.27
C GLY A 59 -7.31 -6.92 3.89
N ARG A 60 -7.91 -6.21 2.94
CA ARG A 60 -7.35 -6.08 1.60
C ARG A 60 -6.02 -5.35 1.60
N PHE A 61 -5.89 -4.31 2.40
CA PHE A 61 -4.66 -3.53 2.49
C PHE A 61 -3.53 -4.39 3.09
N VAL A 62 -3.82 -5.15 4.15
CA VAL A 62 -2.86 -6.10 4.74
C VAL A 62 -2.42 -7.13 3.70
N TRP A 63 -3.38 -7.71 2.96
CA TRP A 63 -3.09 -8.70 1.92
C TRP A 63 -2.18 -8.11 0.85
N MET A 64 -2.48 -6.91 0.38
CA MET A 64 -1.69 -6.25 -0.65
C MET A 64 -0.25 -6.02 -0.19
N LEU A 65 -0.06 -5.50 1.02
CA LEU A 65 1.27 -5.26 1.57
C LEU A 65 2.06 -6.56 1.74
N ALA A 66 1.39 -7.61 2.21
CA ALA A 66 2.03 -8.93 2.34
C ALA A 66 2.46 -9.48 0.97
N ARG A 67 1.64 -9.28 -0.06
CA ARG A 67 1.99 -9.69 -1.43
C ARG A 67 3.20 -8.90 -1.95
N LEU A 68 3.27 -7.60 -1.65
CA LEU A 68 4.44 -6.79 -2.02
C LEU A 68 5.71 -7.33 -1.39
N VAL A 69 5.67 -7.65 -0.10
CA VAL A 69 6.81 -8.25 0.60
C VAL A 69 7.23 -9.55 -0.08
N ARG A 70 6.26 -10.43 -0.31
CA ARG A 70 6.52 -11.75 -0.89
C ARG A 70 7.11 -11.65 -2.31
N ASN A 71 6.57 -10.78 -3.13
CA ASN A 71 6.93 -10.72 -4.55
C ASN A 71 8.16 -9.87 -4.83
N PHE A 72 8.49 -8.92 -3.94
CA PHE A 72 9.55 -7.95 -4.21
C PHE A 72 10.71 -8.00 -3.20
N ALA A 73 10.71 -8.94 -2.26
CA ALA A 73 11.87 -9.18 -1.42
C ALA A 73 13.06 -9.55 -2.31
N GLY A 74 14.16 -8.83 -2.17
CA GLY A 74 15.34 -9.00 -3.02
C GLY A 74 15.28 -8.25 -4.34
N ARG A 75 14.14 -7.64 -4.70
CA ARG A 75 13.98 -6.85 -5.93
C ARG A 75 13.83 -5.35 -5.67
N ARG A 76 13.54 -4.99 -4.44
CA ARG A 76 13.43 -3.60 -4.00
C ARG A 76 14.34 -3.38 -2.80
N PRO A 77 14.69 -2.12 -2.47
CA PRO A 77 15.54 -1.85 -1.31
C PRO A 77 14.97 -2.50 -0.03
N GLN A 78 15.85 -3.09 0.75
CA GLN A 78 15.44 -3.83 1.95
C GLN A 78 14.66 -2.94 2.94
N ALA A 79 15.07 -1.68 3.09
CA ALA A 79 14.39 -0.75 3.99
C ALA A 79 12.94 -0.49 3.55
N GLU A 80 12.71 -0.40 2.24
CA GLU A 80 11.36 -0.22 1.69
C GLU A 80 10.48 -1.45 1.95
N VAL A 81 11.01 -2.64 1.66
CA VAL A 81 10.29 -3.90 1.89
C VAL A 81 9.98 -4.08 3.39
N GLN A 82 10.90 -3.69 4.25
CA GLN A 82 10.70 -3.76 5.70
C GLN A 82 9.55 -2.84 6.15
N ARG A 83 9.43 -1.64 5.57
CA ARG A 83 8.31 -0.75 5.87
C ARG A 83 6.98 -1.35 5.48
N PHE A 84 6.90 -2.02 4.32
CA PHE A 84 5.68 -2.74 3.91
C PHE A 84 5.35 -3.84 4.90
N ARG A 85 6.34 -4.60 5.35
CA ARG A 85 6.15 -5.68 6.32
C ARG A 85 5.62 -5.15 7.65
N GLU A 86 6.23 -4.09 8.15
CA GLU A 86 5.81 -3.48 9.42
C GLU A 86 4.38 -2.99 9.35
N ALA A 87 4.00 -2.34 8.25
CA ALA A 87 2.64 -1.87 8.05
C ALA A 87 1.64 -3.04 7.95
N ALA A 88 2.02 -4.13 7.27
CA ALA A 88 1.17 -5.31 7.17
C ALA A 88 0.95 -5.95 8.54
N VAL A 89 1.99 -6.10 9.33
CA VAL A 89 1.90 -6.68 10.68
C VAL A 89 1.03 -5.80 11.59
N ALA A 90 1.27 -4.49 11.57
CA ALA A 90 0.47 -3.55 12.37
C ALA A 90 -1.01 -3.57 11.97
N GLY A 91 -1.29 -3.66 10.67
CA GLY A 91 -2.66 -3.77 10.17
C GLY A 91 -3.33 -5.06 10.58
N ALA A 92 -2.61 -6.18 10.53
CA ALA A 92 -3.13 -7.47 10.98
C ALA A 92 -3.46 -7.46 12.47
N ARG A 93 -2.60 -6.86 13.29
CA ARG A 93 -2.85 -6.70 14.72
C ARG A 93 -4.07 -5.82 14.99
N PHE A 94 -4.22 -4.74 14.25
CA PHE A 94 -5.41 -3.89 14.35
C PHE A 94 -6.68 -4.70 14.10
N LEU A 95 -6.71 -5.52 13.05
CA LEU A 95 -7.86 -6.37 12.74
C LEU A 95 -8.14 -7.40 13.83
N ALA A 96 -7.08 -7.99 14.41
CA ALA A 96 -7.22 -8.98 15.48
C ALA A 96 -7.79 -8.35 16.76
N ASP A 97 -7.48 -7.08 17.02
CA ASP A 97 -7.87 -6.39 18.25
C ASP A 97 -9.23 -5.69 18.14
N HIS A 98 -9.76 -5.59 16.95
CA HIS A 98 -11.01 -4.89 16.67
C HIS A 98 -11.94 -5.75 15.82
#